data_1f81119cd01aa5136a47e0614db7d40d
#
_entry.id   1f81119cd01aa5136a47e0614db7d40d
#
_cell.length_a   1.000
_cell.length_b   1.000
_cell.length_c   1.000
_cell.angle_alpha   90.00
_cell.angle_beta   90.00
_cell.angle_gamma   90.00
#
_symmetry.space_group_name_H-M   'P 1'
#
loop_
_entity.id
_entity.type
_entity.pdbx_description
1 polymer ?
#
loop_
_entity_poly.entity_id
_entity_poly.type
_entity_poly.pdbx_seq_one_letter_code
_entity_poly.pdbx_strand_id
1 'polypeptide(L)'
;MDIVALQNWAYISELPDEFGPIRSFLRVYSKIPADDIDYHIRRVVCFDIPSSLRRAQDRSTELIADSCPLKREDAWKSTRYPCIGRWNFLRLTKQNDPYYQQVLFRLKLNGSSDAFLDVGCCVGQVLRQLRHDGVQGSQLFGTDVHSKFVDIGYDLFQDHDSIGATFVVGDMLDPEDAQLDVLSRKVTIIYAGSFFHLFNWSQQLCVGKRLVGFLKEGTKNALIYGRHIGTVKPAEPATSTDAPPYLHDKDSFQRLWREIGDSTRTNWVVEVEPAGEILEAFQFKKGARTQVVNFMVYQIF
;
A
#
# COMPACT_ATOMS: atom_id res chain seq x y z
N MET A 1 -22.55 -4.59 14.25
CA MET A 1 -22.65 -3.75 13.05
C MET A 1 -23.44 -4.54 12.04
N ASP A 2 -24.43 -3.92 11.41
CA ASP A 2 -25.18 -4.55 10.32
C ASP A 2 -24.23 -4.82 9.16
N ILE A 3 -24.18 -6.06 8.67
CA ILE A 3 -23.31 -6.48 7.56
C ILE A 3 -23.60 -5.65 6.31
N VAL A 4 -24.87 -5.28 6.09
CA VAL A 4 -25.28 -4.44 4.97
C VAL A 4 -24.71 -3.02 5.10
N ALA A 5 -24.75 -2.44 6.30
CA ALA A 5 -24.17 -1.13 6.56
C ALA A 5 -22.63 -1.11 6.37
N LEU A 6 -21.94 -2.19 6.78
CA LEU A 6 -20.51 -2.34 6.55
C LEU A 6 -20.17 -2.48 5.06
N GLN A 7 -20.96 -3.24 4.31
CA GLN A 7 -20.76 -3.41 2.87
C GLN A 7 -21.00 -2.07 2.13
N ASN A 8 -22.06 -1.35 2.49
CA ASN A 8 -22.37 -0.04 1.90
C ASN A 8 -21.28 1.00 2.21
N TRP A 9 -20.69 0.95 3.42
CA TRP A 9 -19.60 1.83 3.76
C TRP A 9 -18.30 1.45 3.03
N ALA A 10 -18.01 0.16 2.92
CA ALA A 10 -16.74 -0.34 2.39
C ALA A 10 -16.63 -0.25 0.86
N TYR A 11 -17.71 0.04 0.15
CA TYR A 11 -17.74 0.12 -1.31
C TYR A 11 -18.44 1.39 -1.78
N ILE A 12 -17.75 2.18 -2.63
CA ILE A 12 -18.28 3.37 -3.31
C ILE A 12 -18.16 3.11 -4.82
N SER A 13 -19.30 3.12 -5.54
CA SER A 13 -19.33 2.83 -6.97
C SER A 13 -18.64 3.91 -7.80
N GLU A 14 -18.92 5.16 -7.48
CA GLU A 14 -18.37 6.31 -8.21
C GLU A 14 -17.00 6.74 -7.70
N LEU A 15 -16.16 7.24 -8.61
CA LEU A 15 -14.90 7.85 -8.27
C LEU A 15 -15.15 9.20 -7.56
N PRO A 16 -14.78 9.36 -6.28
CA PRO A 16 -15.03 10.59 -5.53
C PRO A 16 -14.24 11.79 -6.09
N ASP A 17 -14.80 13.00 -5.92
CA ASP A 17 -14.16 14.24 -6.36
C ASP A 17 -12.86 14.54 -5.60
N GLU A 18 -12.74 14.04 -4.36
CA GLU A 18 -11.54 14.20 -3.52
C GLU A 18 -10.25 13.62 -4.13
N PHE A 19 -10.36 12.81 -5.18
CA PHE A 19 -9.22 12.27 -5.93
C PHE A 19 -8.66 13.23 -6.99
N GLY A 20 -8.84 14.55 -6.83
CA GLY A 20 -8.19 15.57 -7.65
C GLY A 20 -6.66 15.41 -7.79
N PRO A 21 -5.91 15.09 -6.72
CA PRO A 21 -4.46 14.86 -6.81
C PRO A 21 -4.04 13.77 -7.79
N ILE A 22 -4.72 12.62 -7.83
CA ILE A 22 -4.37 11.56 -8.80
C ILE A 22 -4.70 11.98 -10.23
N ARG A 23 -5.81 12.73 -10.44
CA ARG A 23 -6.15 13.26 -11.76
C ARG A 23 -5.04 14.19 -12.28
N SER A 24 -4.56 15.10 -11.43
CA SER A 24 -3.44 15.98 -11.75
C SER A 24 -2.16 15.19 -12.02
N PHE A 25 -1.90 14.16 -11.25
CA PHE A 25 -0.74 13.30 -11.41
C PHE A 25 -0.77 12.53 -12.74
N LEU A 26 -1.89 11.91 -13.10
CA LEU A 26 -2.04 11.18 -14.37
C LEU A 26 -1.88 12.10 -15.58
N ARG A 27 -2.36 13.35 -15.48
CA ARG A 27 -2.16 14.34 -16.54
C ARG A 27 -0.68 14.64 -16.77
N VAL A 28 0.10 14.78 -15.70
CA VAL A 28 1.52 15.18 -15.79
C VAL A 28 2.42 13.97 -16.03
N TYR A 29 2.23 12.91 -15.26
CA TYR A 29 3.07 11.71 -15.28
C TYR A 29 2.77 10.85 -16.51
N SER A 30 1.51 10.48 -16.70
CA SER A 30 1.07 9.58 -17.77
C SER A 30 0.68 10.32 -19.05
N LYS A 31 0.67 11.67 -19.04
CA LYS A 31 0.32 12.54 -20.18
C LYS A 31 -1.09 12.29 -20.73
N ILE A 32 -2.01 11.81 -19.90
CA ILE A 32 -3.39 11.59 -20.25
C ILE A 32 -4.12 12.94 -20.35
N PRO A 33 -4.85 13.24 -21.42
CA PRO A 33 -5.64 14.46 -21.56
C PRO A 33 -6.64 14.60 -20.40
N ALA A 34 -6.85 15.83 -19.91
CA ALA A 34 -7.68 16.09 -18.74
C ALA A 34 -9.11 15.53 -18.89
N ASP A 35 -9.68 15.65 -20.06
CA ASP A 35 -11.04 15.19 -20.37
C ASP A 35 -11.17 13.65 -20.42
N ASP A 36 -10.06 12.95 -20.57
CA ASP A 36 -10.03 11.49 -20.70
C ASP A 36 -9.68 10.78 -19.38
N ILE A 37 -9.20 11.51 -18.35
CA ILE A 37 -8.65 10.91 -17.13
C ILE A 37 -9.67 10.05 -16.39
N ASP A 38 -10.88 10.57 -16.13
CA ASP A 38 -11.90 9.84 -15.39
C ASP A 38 -12.40 8.62 -16.19
N TYR A 39 -12.50 8.74 -17.50
CA TYR A 39 -12.78 7.62 -18.39
C TYR A 39 -11.66 6.58 -18.32
N HIS A 40 -10.40 7.01 -18.39
CA HIS A 40 -9.25 6.12 -18.30
C HIS A 40 -9.20 5.37 -16.97
N ILE A 41 -9.34 6.07 -15.82
CA ILE A 41 -9.38 5.43 -14.50
C ILE A 41 -10.51 4.40 -14.45
N ARG A 42 -11.70 4.75 -14.87
CA ARG A 42 -12.86 3.84 -14.89
C ARG A 42 -12.63 2.66 -15.81
N ARG A 43 -12.07 2.87 -16.99
CA ARG A 43 -11.78 1.81 -17.96
C ARG A 43 -10.78 0.80 -17.43
N VAL A 44 -9.71 1.26 -16.80
CA VAL A 44 -8.64 0.38 -16.28
C VAL A 44 -9.08 -0.32 -15.00
N VAL A 45 -9.80 0.38 -14.13
CA VAL A 45 -10.11 -0.09 -12.77
C VAL A 45 -11.54 -0.63 -12.66
N CYS A 46 -12.50 -0.13 -13.47
CA CYS A 46 -13.91 -0.53 -13.45
C CYS A 46 -14.41 -0.81 -14.85
N PHE A 47 -14.91 -2.01 -15.09
CA PHE A 47 -15.63 -2.35 -16.31
C PHE A 47 -17.13 -2.45 -16.04
N ASP A 48 -17.82 -1.33 -16.10
CA ASP A 48 -19.23 -1.23 -16.50
C ASP A 48 -19.53 0.23 -16.82
N ILE A 49 -19.27 0.60 -18.07
CA ILE A 49 -19.89 1.79 -18.63
C ILE A 49 -21.20 1.30 -19.26
N PRO A 50 -22.36 1.77 -18.81
CA PRO A 50 -23.62 1.47 -19.50
C PRO A 50 -23.46 1.78 -20.98
N SER A 51 -23.98 0.90 -21.83
CA SER A 51 -23.93 1.03 -23.29
C SER A 51 -24.46 2.37 -23.81
N SER A 52 -25.25 3.09 -23.01
CA SER A 52 -25.74 4.44 -23.29
C SER A 52 -24.70 5.57 -23.21
N LEU A 53 -23.53 5.32 -22.61
CA LEU A 53 -22.44 6.31 -22.51
C LEU A 53 -21.26 6.02 -23.46
N ARG A 54 -21.35 4.97 -24.27
CA ARG A 54 -20.40 4.75 -25.35
C ARG A 54 -20.63 5.83 -26.39
N ARG A 55 -19.77 6.85 -26.42
CA ARG A 55 -19.75 7.79 -27.53
C ARG A 55 -19.56 6.98 -28.81
N ALA A 56 -20.33 7.29 -29.83
CA ALA A 56 -20.41 6.61 -31.13
C ALA A 56 -19.11 6.75 -31.97
N GLN A 57 -17.96 6.56 -31.36
CA GLN A 57 -16.66 6.71 -31.99
C GLN A 57 -15.74 5.58 -31.48
N ASP A 58 -15.89 4.43 -32.02
CA ASP A 58 -14.81 3.52 -32.43
C ASP A 58 -15.34 2.05 -32.55
N ARG A 59 -15.66 1.63 -33.76
CA ARG A 59 -16.00 0.24 -34.08
C ARG A 59 -14.82 -0.74 -33.99
N SER A 60 -13.61 -0.25 -33.73
CA SER A 60 -12.40 -1.06 -33.57
C SER A 60 -12.16 -1.56 -32.13
N THR A 61 -12.93 -1.08 -31.14
CA THR A 61 -12.74 -1.39 -29.72
C THR A 61 -13.54 -2.62 -29.24
N GLU A 62 -14.44 -3.16 -30.06
CA GLU A 62 -15.25 -4.35 -29.70
C GLU A 62 -14.44 -5.64 -29.58
N LEU A 63 -13.30 -5.74 -30.27
CA LEU A 63 -12.45 -6.94 -30.26
C LEU A 63 -11.46 -7.02 -29.09
N ILE A 64 -11.27 -5.92 -28.32
CA ILE A 64 -10.36 -5.86 -27.18
C ILE A 64 -11.08 -6.11 -25.85
N ALA A 65 -12.41 -6.09 -25.84
CA ALA A 65 -13.22 -6.21 -24.63
C ALA A 65 -13.21 -7.63 -24.00
N ASP A 66 -12.84 -8.67 -24.75
CA ASP A 66 -12.90 -10.08 -24.30
C ASP A 66 -11.63 -10.58 -23.59
N SER A 67 -10.55 -9.79 -23.55
CA SER A 67 -9.27 -10.21 -22.94
C SER A 67 -8.88 -9.40 -21.70
N CYS A 68 -9.81 -8.70 -21.06
CA CYS A 68 -9.45 -7.75 -20.00
C CYS A 68 -9.42 -8.35 -18.60
N PRO A 69 -8.35 -8.08 -17.84
CA PRO A 69 -8.14 -8.60 -16.49
C PRO A 69 -9.04 -7.89 -15.47
N LEU A 70 -9.09 -8.45 -14.30
CA LEU A 70 -9.91 -8.14 -13.12
C LEU A 70 -10.42 -6.70 -13.01
N LYS A 71 -11.74 -6.63 -13.03
CA LYS A 71 -12.51 -5.44 -12.63
C LYS A 71 -12.29 -5.14 -11.14
N ARG A 72 -12.31 -3.86 -10.74
CA ARG A 72 -12.29 -3.46 -9.33
C ARG A 72 -13.36 -4.22 -8.51
N GLU A 73 -14.51 -4.47 -9.09
CA GLU A 73 -15.56 -5.27 -8.47
C GLU A 73 -15.15 -6.72 -8.25
N ASP A 74 -14.39 -7.32 -9.15
CA ASP A 74 -13.89 -8.69 -8.99
C ASP A 74 -12.74 -8.72 -7.97
N ALA A 75 -11.87 -7.71 -7.96
CA ALA A 75 -10.90 -7.51 -6.90
C ALA A 75 -11.61 -7.31 -5.55
N TRP A 76 -12.65 -6.48 -5.50
CA TRP A 76 -13.49 -6.29 -4.31
C TRP A 76 -14.19 -7.57 -3.88
N LYS A 77 -14.76 -8.34 -4.80
CA LYS A 77 -15.42 -9.62 -4.49
C LYS A 77 -14.45 -10.64 -3.92
N SER A 78 -13.20 -10.65 -4.40
CA SER A 78 -12.18 -11.61 -3.97
C SER A 78 -11.47 -11.20 -2.68
N THR A 79 -11.14 -9.92 -2.50
CA THR A 79 -10.32 -9.45 -1.39
C THR A 79 -11.11 -8.73 -0.29
N ARG A 80 -12.22 -8.08 -0.62
CA ARG A 80 -13.04 -7.27 0.28
C ARG A 80 -12.24 -6.19 1.02
N TYR A 81 -11.11 -5.75 0.49
CA TYR A 81 -10.31 -4.69 1.08
C TYR A 81 -10.98 -3.33 0.90
N PRO A 82 -11.30 -2.58 1.97
CA PRO A 82 -11.90 -1.25 1.86
C PRO A 82 -11.06 -0.27 1.06
N CYS A 83 -9.73 -0.44 1.00
CA CYS A 83 -8.89 0.38 0.14
C CYS A 83 -9.25 0.25 -1.33
N ILE A 84 -9.65 -0.93 -1.79
CA ILE A 84 -10.14 -1.17 -3.16
C ILE A 84 -11.55 -0.61 -3.32
N GLY A 85 -12.47 -0.95 -2.40
CA GLY A 85 -13.86 -0.53 -2.48
C GLY A 85 -14.04 0.99 -2.39
N ARG A 86 -13.16 1.70 -1.71
CA ARG A 86 -13.21 3.15 -1.50
C ARG A 86 -12.22 3.95 -2.33
N TRP A 87 -11.61 3.37 -3.34
CA TRP A 87 -10.62 4.01 -4.22
C TRP A 87 -9.34 4.50 -3.50
N ASN A 88 -9.11 4.09 -2.26
CA ASN A 88 -7.97 4.58 -1.47
C ASN A 88 -6.60 4.21 -2.07
N PHE A 89 -6.55 3.17 -2.92
CA PHE A 89 -5.35 2.80 -3.67
C PHE A 89 -4.91 3.86 -4.70
N LEU A 90 -5.75 4.86 -4.97
CA LEU A 90 -5.41 6.03 -5.80
C LEU A 90 -4.90 7.22 -4.99
N ARG A 91 -4.87 7.13 -3.66
CA ARG A 91 -4.39 8.24 -2.82
C ARG A 91 -2.89 8.38 -2.95
N LEU A 92 -2.47 9.58 -3.30
CA LEU A 92 -1.06 9.98 -3.28
C LEU A 92 -0.68 10.49 -1.89
N THR A 93 0.59 10.34 -1.55
CA THR A 93 1.16 10.99 -0.36
C THR A 93 1.18 12.50 -0.57
N LYS A 94 0.85 13.26 0.47
CA LYS A 94 0.91 14.72 0.40
C LYS A 94 2.35 15.17 0.20
N GLN A 95 2.57 16.12 -0.69
CA GLN A 95 3.92 16.63 -0.98
C GLN A 95 4.63 17.24 0.24
N ASN A 96 3.87 17.81 1.18
CA ASN A 96 4.39 18.37 2.43
C ASN A 96 4.40 17.37 3.60
N ASP A 97 4.17 16.08 3.35
CA ASP A 97 4.31 15.06 4.37
C ASP A 97 5.78 14.94 4.80
N PRO A 98 6.10 15.12 6.09
CA PRO A 98 7.48 15.17 6.56
C PRO A 98 8.21 13.84 6.36
N TYR A 99 7.51 12.72 6.46
CA TYR A 99 8.10 11.38 6.27
C TYR A 99 8.43 11.15 4.79
N TYR A 100 7.50 11.52 3.91
CA TYR A 100 7.74 11.47 2.47
C TYR A 100 8.93 12.33 2.06
N GLN A 101 9.03 13.56 2.59
CA GLN A 101 10.13 14.47 2.30
C GLN A 101 11.48 13.93 2.81
N GLN A 102 11.51 13.33 3.99
CA GLN A 102 12.70 12.67 4.52
C GLN A 102 13.16 11.52 3.62
N VAL A 103 12.22 10.67 3.19
CA VAL A 103 12.50 9.55 2.29
C VAL A 103 13.01 10.04 0.94
N LEU A 104 12.32 11.02 0.36
CA LEU A 104 12.71 11.63 -0.91
C LEU A 104 14.11 12.23 -0.85
N PHE A 105 14.43 12.96 0.23
CA PHE A 105 15.77 13.50 0.47
C PHE A 105 16.82 12.39 0.51
N ARG A 106 16.61 11.33 1.29
CA ARG A 106 17.54 10.21 1.41
C ARG A 106 17.80 9.53 0.07
N LEU A 107 16.75 9.23 -0.69
CA LEU A 107 16.86 8.55 -1.99
C LEU A 107 17.55 9.40 -3.06
N LYS A 108 17.41 10.73 -2.98
CA LYS A 108 18.00 11.67 -3.96
C LYS A 108 19.35 12.21 -3.55
N LEU A 109 19.83 11.89 -2.35
CA LEU A 109 21.15 12.33 -1.91
C LEU A 109 22.22 11.80 -2.87
N ASN A 110 23.12 12.67 -3.31
CA ASN A 110 24.15 12.29 -4.27
C ASN A 110 25.05 11.17 -3.70
N GLY A 111 25.19 10.09 -4.45
CA GLY A 111 25.90 8.88 -4.00
C GLY A 111 25.12 8.03 -3.00
N SER A 112 23.83 8.27 -2.80
CA SER A 112 23.00 7.45 -1.91
C SER A 112 22.95 6.00 -2.39
N SER A 113 23.18 5.08 -1.44
CA SER A 113 22.92 3.65 -1.63
C SER A 113 21.53 3.24 -1.11
N ASP A 114 20.72 4.20 -0.67
CA ASP A 114 19.36 3.92 -0.19
C ASP A 114 18.47 3.35 -1.30
N ALA A 115 17.64 2.42 -0.91
CA ALA A 115 16.61 1.85 -1.78
C ALA A 115 15.32 1.66 -0.97
N PHE A 116 14.21 1.76 -1.65
CA PHE A 116 12.86 1.84 -1.09
C PHE A 116 12.03 0.64 -1.49
N LEU A 117 11.29 0.07 -0.54
CA LEU A 117 10.32 -1.00 -0.77
C LEU A 117 8.93 -0.54 -0.30
N ASP A 118 7.93 -0.66 -1.16
CA ASP A 118 6.50 -0.54 -0.83
C ASP A 118 5.92 -1.93 -0.65
N VAL A 119 5.45 -2.26 0.56
CA VAL A 119 4.89 -3.57 0.92
C VAL A 119 3.38 -3.51 0.91
N GLY A 120 2.74 -4.42 0.16
CA GLY A 120 1.32 -4.31 -0.17
C GLY A 120 1.07 -3.13 -1.10
N CYS A 121 1.92 -3.00 -2.12
CA CYS A 121 1.99 -1.81 -2.96
C CYS A 121 0.77 -1.59 -3.86
N CYS A 122 -0.11 -2.57 -3.97
CA CYS A 122 -1.30 -2.52 -4.82
C CYS A 122 -0.94 -2.09 -6.26
N VAL A 123 -1.46 -0.96 -6.73
CA VAL A 123 -1.13 -0.41 -8.05
C VAL A 123 0.19 0.37 -8.08
N GLY A 124 0.96 0.40 -7.01
CA GLY A 124 2.28 1.03 -6.93
C GLY A 124 2.28 2.55 -7.12
N GLN A 125 1.24 3.24 -6.67
CA GLN A 125 1.13 4.71 -6.82
C GLN A 125 2.22 5.47 -6.07
N VAL A 126 2.68 4.96 -4.90
CA VAL A 126 3.74 5.60 -4.12
C VAL A 126 5.09 5.53 -4.86
N LEU A 127 5.38 4.38 -5.50
CA LEU A 127 6.59 4.20 -6.31
C LEU A 127 6.62 5.17 -7.49
N ARG A 128 5.47 5.35 -8.15
CA ARG A 128 5.34 6.26 -9.28
C ARG A 128 5.46 7.72 -8.86
N GLN A 129 4.93 8.06 -7.68
CA GLN A 129 5.10 9.39 -7.11
C GLN A 129 6.59 9.68 -6.83
N LEU A 130 7.31 8.76 -6.19
CA LEU A 130 8.76 8.87 -5.96
C LEU A 130 9.53 8.98 -7.29
N ARG A 131 9.16 8.18 -8.29
CA ARG A 131 9.75 8.23 -9.62
C ARG A 131 9.56 9.58 -10.30
N HIS A 132 8.35 10.14 -10.21
CA HIS A 132 8.02 11.47 -10.71
C HIS A 132 8.84 12.57 -10.01
N ASP A 133 9.04 12.44 -8.71
CA ASP A 133 9.80 13.39 -7.89
C ASP A 133 11.32 13.22 -8.04
N GLY A 134 11.76 12.37 -8.98
CA GLY A 134 13.15 12.27 -9.45
C GLY A 134 13.98 11.15 -8.82
N VAL A 135 13.36 10.20 -8.11
CA VAL A 135 14.06 8.99 -7.63
C VAL A 135 14.32 8.06 -8.80
N GLN A 136 15.49 7.41 -8.82
CA GLN A 136 15.83 6.45 -9.86
C GLN A 136 14.98 5.18 -9.72
N GLY A 137 14.43 4.66 -10.83
CA GLY A 137 13.61 3.45 -10.81
C GLY A 137 14.34 2.25 -10.19
N SER A 138 15.65 2.12 -10.42
CA SER A 138 16.47 1.04 -9.85
C SER A 138 16.58 1.04 -8.31
N GLN A 139 16.19 2.14 -7.65
CA GLN A 139 16.11 2.23 -6.18
C GLN A 139 14.73 1.85 -5.64
N LEU A 140 13.74 1.59 -6.52
CA LEU A 140 12.33 1.41 -6.17
C LEU A 140 11.92 -0.06 -6.33
N PHE A 141 11.36 -0.60 -5.25
CA PHE A 141 10.83 -1.96 -5.20
C PHE A 141 9.40 -1.92 -4.68
N GLY A 142 8.54 -2.80 -5.21
CA GLY A 142 7.19 -3.01 -4.72
C GLY A 142 6.88 -4.48 -4.59
N THR A 143 6.10 -4.87 -3.59
CA THR A 143 5.58 -6.22 -3.48
C THR A 143 4.11 -6.24 -3.13
N ASP A 144 3.37 -7.15 -3.75
CA ASP A 144 1.97 -7.44 -3.44
C ASP A 144 1.72 -8.94 -3.68
N VAL A 145 0.75 -9.51 -2.99
CA VAL A 145 0.35 -10.90 -3.19
C VAL A 145 -0.49 -11.08 -4.47
N HIS A 146 -1.04 -10.00 -5.00
CA HIS A 146 -1.91 -10.00 -6.16
C HIS A 146 -1.20 -9.43 -7.40
N SER A 147 -0.72 -10.30 -8.30
CA SER A 147 -0.07 -9.90 -9.57
C SER A 147 -0.91 -8.91 -10.39
N LYS A 148 -2.22 -9.11 -10.38
CA LYS A 148 -3.16 -8.28 -11.13
C LYS A 148 -3.20 -6.82 -10.70
N PHE A 149 -2.87 -6.49 -9.47
CA PHE A 149 -2.74 -5.09 -9.04
C PHE A 149 -1.54 -4.42 -9.70
N VAL A 150 -0.46 -5.16 -9.89
CA VAL A 150 0.73 -4.67 -10.59
C VAL A 150 0.38 -4.39 -12.07
N ASP A 151 -0.33 -5.31 -12.73
CA ASP A 151 -0.78 -5.15 -14.12
C ASP A 151 -1.71 -3.93 -14.27
N ILE A 152 -2.70 -3.78 -13.37
CA ILE A 152 -3.57 -2.60 -13.31
C ILE A 152 -2.74 -1.33 -13.12
N GLY A 153 -1.69 -1.38 -12.29
CA GLY A 153 -0.78 -0.26 -12.10
C GLY A 153 -0.11 0.17 -13.41
N TYR A 154 0.44 -0.75 -14.17
CA TYR A 154 1.04 -0.46 -15.47
C TYR A 154 0.03 0.14 -16.45
N ASP A 155 -1.17 -0.42 -16.54
CA ASP A 155 -2.23 0.10 -17.40
C ASP A 155 -2.68 1.50 -16.98
N LEU A 156 -2.86 1.72 -15.66
CA LEU A 156 -3.34 2.98 -15.11
C LEU A 156 -2.34 4.12 -15.36
N PHE A 157 -1.05 3.84 -15.14
CA PHE A 157 -0.01 4.86 -15.24
C PHE A 157 0.70 4.89 -16.58
N GLN A 158 0.41 3.93 -17.48
CA GLN A 158 0.99 3.82 -18.82
C GLN A 158 2.53 3.88 -18.82
N ASP A 159 3.17 3.15 -17.91
CA ASP A 159 4.59 3.31 -17.63
C ASP A 159 5.40 2.01 -17.59
N HIS A 160 4.88 0.93 -18.15
CA HIS A 160 5.52 -0.39 -18.17
C HIS A 160 7.01 -0.33 -18.55
N ASP A 161 7.35 0.43 -19.60
CA ASP A 161 8.71 0.52 -20.12
C ASP A 161 9.54 1.68 -19.54
N SER A 162 8.95 2.51 -18.64
CA SER A 162 9.57 3.77 -18.21
C SER A 162 9.75 3.94 -16.71
N ILE A 163 8.98 3.24 -15.88
CA ILE A 163 9.10 3.36 -14.41
C ILE A 163 10.45 2.87 -13.90
N GLY A 164 10.96 1.76 -14.44
CA GLY A 164 12.23 1.15 -14.05
C GLY A 164 12.27 0.58 -12.62
N ALA A 165 11.13 0.53 -11.92
CA ALA A 165 11.01 -0.09 -10.60
C ALA A 165 10.86 -1.61 -10.73
N THR A 166 11.25 -2.33 -9.68
CA THR A 166 11.09 -3.79 -9.60
C THR A 166 9.83 -4.13 -8.81
N PHE A 167 8.90 -4.84 -9.42
CA PHE A 167 7.73 -5.39 -8.74
C PHE A 167 7.90 -6.91 -8.56
N VAL A 168 7.66 -7.37 -7.34
CA VAL A 168 7.76 -8.79 -6.97
C VAL A 168 6.41 -9.24 -6.41
N VAL A 169 5.83 -10.26 -7.02
CA VAL A 169 4.59 -10.86 -6.51
C VAL A 169 4.95 -11.95 -5.52
N GLY A 170 4.39 -11.89 -4.30
CA GLY A 170 4.66 -12.92 -3.30
C GLY A 170 3.88 -12.71 -2.01
N ASP A 171 3.73 -13.80 -1.24
CA ASP A 171 3.00 -13.82 0.03
C ASP A 171 3.96 -13.57 1.21
N MET A 172 3.78 -12.46 1.89
CA MET A 172 4.56 -12.10 3.08
C MET A 172 4.37 -13.07 4.25
N LEU A 173 3.31 -13.89 4.24
CA LEU A 173 3.03 -14.87 5.29
C LEU A 173 3.60 -16.24 4.98
N ASP A 174 3.91 -16.55 3.74
CA ASP A 174 4.54 -17.83 3.37
C ASP A 174 6.07 -17.72 3.51
N PRO A 175 6.69 -18.35 4.53
CA PRO A 175 8.13 -18.26 4.74
C PRO A 175 8.94 -18.90 3.61
N GLU A 176 8.33 -19.83 2.85
CA GLU A 176 8.98 -20.56 1.76
C GLU A 176 8.76 -19.92 0.39
N ASP A 177 8.09 -18.75 0.32
CA ASP A 177 7.91 -18.04 -0.94
C ASP A 177 9.24 -17.47 -1.44
N ALA A 178 9.90 -18.26 -2.32
CA ALA A 178 11.19 -17.91 -2.90
C ALA A 178 11.14 -16.71 -3.87
N GLN A 179 9.96 -16.30 -4.34
CA GLN A 179 9.85 -15.12 -5.20
C GLN A 179 10.29 -13.85 -4.46
N LEU A 180 10.01 -13.79 -3.16
CA LEU A 180 10.41 -12.65 -2.32
C LEU A 180 11.92 -12.62 -1.99
N ASP A 181 12.68 -13.68 -2.28
CA ASP A 181 14.14 -13.72 -2.07
C ASP A 181 14.87 -12.67 -2.91
N VAL A 182 14.29 -12.26 -4.03
CA VAL A 182 14.80 -11.14 -4.84
C VAL A 182 14.94 -9.85 -4.02
N LEU A 183 14.12 -9.66 -2.97
CA LEU A 183 14.14 -8.49 -2.09
C LEU A 183 15.14 -8.63 -0.94
N SER A 184 15.70 -9.83 -0.70
CA SER A 184 16.63 -10.07 0.41
C SER A 184 17.84 -9.14 0.36
N ARG A 185 18.07 -8.39 1.44
CA ARG A 185 19.19 -7.44 1.61
C ARG A 185 19.27 -6.35 0.51
N LYS A 186 18.13 -5.91 -0.03
CA LYS A 186 18.08 -4.95 -1.15
C LYS A 186 17.78 -3.53 -0.73
N VAL A 187 17.08 -3.32 0.37
CA VAL A 187 16.50 -2.01 0.68
C VAL A 187 16.99 -1.47 2.02
N THR A 188 16.78 -0.19 2.26
CA THR A 188 17.13 0.49 3.51
C THR A 188 15.93 1.24 4.08
N ILE A 189 14.91 1.44 3.25
CA ILE A 189 13.67 2.12 3.60
C ILE A 189 12.51 1.24 3.16
N ILE A 190 11.59 0.96 4.09
CA ILE A 190 10.39 0.15 3.82
C ILE A 190 9.16 0.98 4.19
N TYR A 191 8.22 1.07 3.26
CA TYR A 191 6.90 1.62 3.48
C TYR A 191 5.86 0.50 3.60
N ALA A 192 5.08 0.51 4.68
CA ALA A 192 4.04 -0.47 4.95
C ALA A 192 2.71 0.26 5.22
N GLY A 193 2.18 0.90 4.18
CA GLY A 193 0.97 1.71 4.25
C GLY A 193 -0.29 0.86 4.30
N SER A 194 -1.08 0.97 5.38
CA SER A 194 -2.32 0.20 5.58
C SER A 194 -2.11 -1.32 5.53
N PHE A 195 -1.01 -1.80 6.06
CA PHE A 195 -0.57 -3.18 5.92
C PHE A 195 -0.67 -3.98 7.23
N PHE A 196 -0.03 -3.54 8.34
CA PHE A 196 0.03 -4.34 9.57
C PHE A 196 -1.34 -4.69 10.16
N HIS A 197 -2.31 -3.80 10.11
CA HIS A 197 -3.65 -4.02 10.67
C HIS A 197 -4.48 -5.08 9.93
N LEU A 198 -3.96 -5.69 8.88
CA LEU A 198 -4.59 -6.79 8.16
C LEU A 198 -4.33 -8.15 8.86
N PHE A 199 -3.35 -8.22 9.76
CA PHE A 199 -2.79 -9.46 10.29
C PHE A 199 -2.99 -9.58 11.80
N ASN A 200 -3.09 -10.80 12.29
CA ASN A 200 -3.03 -11.09 13.71
C ASN A 200 -1.59 -10.96 14.25
N TRP A 201 -1.40 -11.06 15.56
CA TRP A 201 -0.09 -10.88 16.20
C TRP A 201 1.00 -11.79 15.62
N SER A 202 0.72 -13.10 15.52
CA SER A 202 1.70 -14.07 15.02
C SER A 202 2.07 -13.83 13.56
N GLN A 203 1.10 -13.45 12.73
CA GLN A 203 1.32 -13.08 11.34
C GLN A 203 2.16 -11.80 11.23
N GLN A 204 1.91 -10.81 12.09
CA GLN A 204 2.71 -9.59 12.13
C GLN A 204 4.16 -9.85 12.55
N LEU A 205 4.41 -10.79 13.46
CA LEU A 205 5.77 -11.24 13.79
C LEU A 205 6.46 -11.87 12.57
N CYS A 206 5.76 -12.72 11.81
CA CYS A 206 6.27 -13.32 10.59
C CYS A 206 6.63 -12.23 9.56
N VAL A 207 5.71 -11.32 9.29
CA VAL A 207 5.91 -10.17 8.40
C VAL A 207 7.12 -9.34 8.86
N GLY A 208 7.18 -8.96 10.14
CA GLY A 208 8.26 -8.13 10.66
C GLY A 208 9.64 -8.75 10.51
N LYS A 209 9.78 -10.06 10.78
CA LYS A 209 11.03 -10.78 10.55
C LYS A 209 11.44 -10.77 9.08
N ARG A 210 10.49 -10.93 8.18
CA ARG A 210 10.74 -10.90 6.73
C ARG A 210 11.17 -9.52 6.27
N LEU A 211 10.52 -8.45 6.78
CA LEU A 211 10.93 -7.07 6.50
C LEU A 211 12.38 -6.80 6.92
N VAL A 212 12.79 -7.29 8.10
CA VAL A 212 14.19 -7.18 8.56
C VAL A 212 15.13 -7.89 7.60
N GLY A 213 14.75 -9.07 7.07
CA GLY A 213 15.53 -9.82 6.06
C GLY A 213 15.72 -9.09 4.73
N PHE A 214 14.83 -8.15 4.38
CA PHE A 214 14.95 -7.35 3.16
C PHE A 214 15.93 -6.18 3.32
N LEU A 215 16.25 -5.79 4.55
CA LEU A 215 17.17 -4.69 4.81
C LEU A 215 18.59 -5.08 4.45
N LYS A 216 19.32 -4.15 3.84
CA LYS A 216 20.75 -4.32 3.54
C LYS A 216 21.53 -4.53 4.83
N GLU A 217 22.43 -5.48 4.81
CA GLU A 217 23.32 -5.76 5.94
C GLU A 217 24.17 -4.52 6.28
N GLY A 218 24.32 -4.26 7.58
CA GLY A 218 25.09 -3.10 8.07
C GLY A 218 24.44 -1.73 7.86
N THR A 219 23.17 -1.69 7.45
CA THR A 219 22.43 -0.42 7.35
C THR A 219 22.29 0.22 8.74
N LYS A 220 22.86 1.43 8.91
CA LYS A 220 22.83 2.15 10.20
C LYS A 220 21.59 3.03 10.40
N ASN A 221 20.79 3.21 9.37
CA ASN A 221 19.64 4.12 9.34
C ASN A 221 18.43 3.47 8.65
N ALA A 222 18.24 2.16 8.89
CA ALA A 222 17.09 1.47 8.40
C ALA A 222 15.80 2.10 8.95
N LEU A 223 14.86 2.36 8.06
CA LEU A 223 13.58 2.96 8.37
C LEU A 223 12.45 2.09 7.85
N ILE A 224 11.54 1.71 8.72
CA ILE A 224 10.27 1.10 8.35
C ILE A 224 9.19 2.05 8.80
N TYR A 225 8.34 2.52 7.89
CA TYR A 225 7.33 3.52 8.21
C TYR A 225 6.04 3.27 7.46
N GLY A 226 4.99 3.93 7.89
CA GLY A 226 3.70 3.82 7.22
C GLY A 226 2.56 4.37 8.06
N ARG A 227 1.37 3.94 7.69
CA ARG A 227 0.14 4.23 8.43
C ARG A 227 -0.68 2.95 8.57
N HIS A 228 -1.38 2.82 9.69
CA HIS A 228 -2.32 1.71 9.87
C HIS A 228 -3.50 2.12 10.76
N ILE A 229 -4.49 1.24 10.85
CA ILE A 229 -5.56 1.39 11.83
C ILE A 229 -5.02 0.89 13.16
N GLY A 230 -4.98 1.77 14.14
CA GLY A 230 -4.62 1.47 15.52
C GLY A 230 -5.82 1.58 16.46
N THR A 231 -5.58 1.36 17.74
CA THR A 231 -6.58 1.48 18.80
C THR A 231 -5.98 2.11 20.05
N VAL A 232 -6.79 2.80 20.85
CA VAL A 232 -6.35 3.33 22.15
C VAL A 232 -6.42 2.27 23.26
N LYS A 233 -6.97 1.09 22.98
CA LYS A 233 -7.10 -0.01 23.93
C LYS A 233 -6.90 -1.33 23.21
N PRO A 234 -5.64 -1.76 23.02
CA PRO A 234 -5.34 -3.02 22.38
C PRO A 234 -5.85 -4.21 23.24
N ALA A 235 -6.15 -5.31 22.55
CA ALA A 235 -6.42 -6.57 23.22
C ALA A 235 -5.10 -7.21 23.69
N GLU A 236 -5.16 -8.26 24.49
CA GLU A 236 -3.99 -9.12 24.68
C GLU A 236 -3.70 -9.90 23.40
N PRO A 237 -2.41 -10.07 23.03
CA PRO A 237 -2.05 -10.87 21.87
C PRO A 237 -2.54 -12.31 22.00
N ALA A 238 -3.26 -12.78 21.00
CA ALA A 238 -3.66 -14.17 20.90
C ALA A 238 -2.66 -14.96 20.04
N THR A 239 -2.35 -16.19 20.47
CA THR A 239 -1.42 -17.08 19.79
C THR A 239 -2.09 -17.96 18.72
N SER A 240 -3.42 -17.98 18.66
CA SER A 240 -4.17 -18.74 17.66
C SER A 240 -3.94 -18.21 16.26
N THR A 241 -3.76 -19.10 15.30
CA THR A 241 -3.65 -18.76 13.87
C THR A 241 -4.92 -18.11 13.32
N ASP A 242 -6.08 -18.46 13.91
CA ASP A 242 -7.39 -17.92 13.52
C ASP A 242 -7.79 -16.67 14.31
N ALA A 243 -6.86 -16.08 15.07
CA ALA A 243 -7.11 -14.85 15.80
C ALA A 243 -7.44 -13.71 14.83
N PRO A 244 -8.34 -12.79 15.24
CA PRO A 244 -8.65 -11.62 14.42
C PRO A 244 -7.42 -10.72 14.24
N PRO A 245 -7.42 -9.84 13.23
CA PRO A 245 -6.39 -8.83 13.06
C PRO A 245 -6.12 -8.05 14.35
N TYR A 246 -4.84 -7.80 14.63
CA TYR A 246 -4.41 -7.11 15.83
C TYR A 246 -4.18 -5.61 15.56
N LEU A 247 -4.85 -4.77 16.34
CA LEU A 247 -4.71 -3.31 16.24
C LEU A 247 -3.84 -2.80 17.39
N HIS A 248 -2.88 -1.98 17.06
CA HIS A 248 -1.88 -1.46 18.00
C HIS A 248 -2.21 -0.08 18.56
N ASP A 249 -1.77 0.14 19.80
CA ASP A 249 -1.29 1.42 20.29
C ASP A 249 0.25 1.48 20.19
N LYS A 250 0.86 2.55 20.70
CA LYS A 250 2.32 2.70 20.70
C LYS A 250 3.02 1.59 21.46
N ASP A 251 2.55 1.24 22.65
CA ASP A 251 3.24 0.30 23.55
C ASP A 251 3.19 -1.13 23.00
N SER A 252 2.04 -1.56 22.51
CA SER A 252 1.90 -2.87 21.88
C SER A 252 2.69 -2.98 20.58
N PHE A 253 2.80 -1.89 19.79
CA PHE A 253 3.62 -1.89 18.59
C PHE A 253 5.12 -1.92 18.91
N GLN A 254 5.55 -1.19 19.95
CA GLN A 254 6.94 -1.30 20.47
C GLN A 254 7.23 -2.71 21.00
N ARG A 255 6.26 -3.37 21.65
CA ARG A 255 6.40 -4.77 22.08
C ARG A 255 6.58 -5.71 20.89
N LEU A 256 5.76 -5.58 19.84
CA LEU A 256 5.90 -6.37 18.62
C LEU A 256 7.32 -6.24 18.03
N TRP A 257 7.81 -5.01 17.89
CA TRP A 257 9.14 -4.75 17.32
C TRP A 257 10.29 -5.20 18.23
N ARG A 258 10.07 -5.28 19.53
CA ARG A 258 11.03 -5.92 20.46
C ARG A 258 11.10 -7.41 20.20
N GLU A 259 9.97 -8.11 20.11
CA GLU A 259 9.92 -9.54 19.81
C GLU A 259 10.53 -9.87 18.42
N ILE A 260 10.32 -9.02 17.43
CA ILE A 260 10.98 -9.11 16.12
C ILE A 260 12.49 -8.96 16.30
N GLY A 261 12.94 -7.94 17.04
CA GLY A 261 14.34 -7.65 17.30
C GLY A 261 15.05 -8.81 18.00
N ASP A 262 14.45 -9.37 19.05
CA ASP A 262 14.97 -10.53 19.77
C ASP A 262 15.21 -11.72 18.83
N SER A 263 14.30 -11.95 17.89
CA SER A 263 14.38 -13.07 16.92
C SER A 263 15.34 -12.81 15.76
N THR A 264 15.59 -11.56 15.42
CA THR A 264 16.45 -11.15 14.29
C THR A 264 17.81 -10.57 14.74
N ARG A 265 18.04 -10.49 16.05
CA ARG A 265 19.24 -9.87 16.67
C ARG A 265 19.43 -8.42 16.26
N THR A 266 18.34 -7.67 16.25
CA THR A 266 18.29 -6.25 15.92
C THR A 266 17.54 -5.47 17.00
N ASN A 267 17.79 -4.17 17.10
CA ASN A 267 17.10 -3.33 18.07
C ASN A 267 16.31 -2.24 17.34
N TRP A 268 15.10 -1.96 17.82
CA TRP A 268 14.16 -1.07 17.17
C TRP A 268 13.51 -0.09 18.15
N VAL A 269 13.39 1.15 17.74
CA VAL A 269 12.59 2.18 18.41
C VAL A 269 11.37 2.49 17.56
N VAL A 270 10.22 2.58 18.20
CA VAL A 270 8.92 2.83 17.56
C VAL A 270 8.40 4.20 17.95
N GLU A 271 8.02 4.97 16.97
CA GLU A 271 7.24 6.19 17.12
C GLU A 271 5.86 5.97 16.48
N VAL A 272 4.81 6.38 17.19
CA VAL A 272 3.42 6.29 16.72
C VAL A 272 2.74 7.61 17.03
N GLU A 273 2.14 8.20 16.01
CA GLU A 273 1.43 9.47 16.09
C GLU A 273 0.02 9.36 15.47
N PRO A 274 -1.00 9.97 16.07
CA PRO A 274 -2.31 10.07 15.43
C PRO A 274 -2.20 10.77 14.07
N ALA A 275 -2.79 10.18 13.03
CA ALA A 275 -2.81 10.80 11.70
C ALA A 275 -3.85 11.92 11.54
N GLY A 276 -4.55 12.28 12.62
CA GLY A 276 -5.58 13.31 12.62
C GLY A 276 -6.92 12.91 11.96
N GLU A 277 -6.98 11.71 11.40
CA GLU A 277 -8.20 11.16 10.81
C GLU A 277 -8.92 10.25 11.82
N ILE A 278 -10.10 10.67 12.29
CA ILE A 278 -10.97 9.82 13.11
C ILE A 278 -11.83 8.99 12.15
N LEU A 279 -11.57 7.69 12.08
CA LEU A 279 -12.41 6.78 11.31
C LEU A 279 -13.59 6.32 12.15
N GLU A 280 -14.66 7.12 12.21
CA GLU A 280 -15.91 6.73 12.88
C GLU A 280 -16.51 5.43 12.32
N ALA A 281 -16.22 5.12 11.07
CA ALA A 281 -16.73 3.96 10.37
C ALA A 281 -16.06 2.63 10.73
N PHE A 282 -14.86 2.62 11.34
CA PHE A 282 -14.15 1.40 11.74
C PHE A 282 -14.33 1.03 13.21
N GLN A 283 -15.54 1.15 13.72
CA GLN A 283 -15.86 0.54 15.03
C GLN A 283 -16.05 -0.98 14.86
N PHE A 284 -14.95 -1.72 14.68
CA PHE A 284 -14.98 -3.19 14.62
C PHE A 284 -15.54 -3.85 15.88
N LYS A 285 -15.57 -3.15 16.99
CA LYS A 285 -16.27 -3.54 18.22
C LYS A 285 -16.97 -2.33 18.84
N LYS A 286 -18.20 -2.51 19.31
CA LYS A 286 -18.93 -1.50 20.09
C LYS A 286 -18.05 -1.02 21.25
N GLY A 287 -17.62 0.25 21.23
CA GLY A 287 -16.73 0.84 22.25
C GLY A 287 -15.23 0.80 21.96
N ALA A 288 -14.75 0.18 20.89
CA ALA A 288 -13.35 0.30 20.48
C ALA A 288 -13.13 1.65 19.77
N ARG A 289 -12.28 2.50 20.34
CA ARG A 289 -11.84 3.73 19.65
C ARG A 289 -10.71 3.36 18.72
N THR A 290 -11.02 3.17 17.44
CA THR A 290 -10.03 2.99 16.39
C THR A 290 -9.65 4.35 15.79
N GLN A 291 -8.39 4.50 15.45
CA GLN A 291 -7.86 5.71 14.82
C GLN A 291 -6.83 5.34 13.76
N VAL A 292 -6.65 6.19 12.78
CA VAL A 292 -5.52 6.08 11.89
C VAL A 292 -4.30 6.64 12.59
N VAL A 293 -3.22 5.88 12.57
CA VAL A 293 -1.93 6.31 13.12
C VAL A 293 -0.85 6.21 12.05
N ASN A 294 0.06 7.16 12.07
CA ASN A 294 1.34 7.05 11.40
C ASN A 294 2.34 6.40 12.34
N PHE A 295 3.24 5.59 11.81
CA PHE A 295 4.28 4.97 12.59
C PHE A 295 5.64 5.08 11.90
N MET A 296 6.68 5.13 12.70
CA MET A 296 8.06 4.97 12.28
C MET A 296 8.77 3.96 13.19
N VAL A 297 9.61 3.15 12.59
CA VAL A 297 10.41 2.13 13.26
C VAL A 297 11.85 2.30 12.77
N TYR A 298 12.70 2.69 13.69
CA TYR A 298 14.11 2.94 13.44
C TYR A 298 14.97 1.84 14.02
N GLN A 299 15.94 1.38 13.25
CA GLN A 299 16.97 0.50 13.79
C GLN A 299 17.97 1.31 14.63
N ILE A 300 18.26 0.79 15.81
CA ILE A 300 19.31 1.31 16.70
C ILE A 300 20.38 0.24 16.91
N PHE A 301 21.61 0.67 17.27
CA PHE A 301 22.78 -0.20 17.44
C PHE A 301 23.23 -0.23 18.89
#